data_0e0bc3785dc6c18819b9119a204e6e57
#
_entry.id   0e0bc3785dc6c18819b9119a204e6e57
#
_cell.length_a   1.000
_cell.length_b   1.000
_cell.length_c   1.000
_cell.angle_alpha   90.00
_cell.angle_beta   90.00
_cell.angle_gamma   90.00
#
_symmetry.space_group_name_H-M   'P 1'
#
loop_
_entity.id
_entity.type
_entity.pdbx_description
1 polymer ?
#
loop_
_entity_poly.entity_id
_entity_poly.type
_entity_poly.pdbx_seq_one_letter_code
_entity_poly.pdbx_strand_id
1 'polypeptide(L)'
;MVGRPKGSKAPRHLSMETKAKLQARKELRDKEKELAKLERKIAKKRNNLNDKKKVLTKVELAVDPKRQQTTNKNTVLTESEFEKAPKQVRDFIKENKESIVFKPNDGPQTDFLAAAEQDVLYGGAAGGGKSYAMLVDPLRFMHRPTHRALLLRRSMPELRELIDKSRELYTKAFPGAKFREVEKVWKFPSGATLEFGYLDRDADVYRYQGQAYSWIGVDELTQYPTEFPLQYLQSRLRTTDPEIKPYIRCTANPGGVGGHWVRKRYLDPNPPNEAFKGPDGLTRKFIPARLEDNPYLSEDGRYEKMLESLPPIQRKQLLDGNWDVAEGAAFVEFNPEIHVIPPFKIPVHWTKYKGIDYGYAAESACVWATIDPDDDTLIIYRELYKKGLTGEDLANMLTEYEK
;
A
#
# COMPACT_ATOMS: atom_id res chain seq x y z
N MET A 1 -90.03 44.80 23.88
CA MET A 1 -88.89 44.15 23.17
C MET A 1 -88.12 43.30 24.16
N VAL A 2 -88.18 42.00 23.96
CA VAL A 2 -87.74 40.98 24.94
C VAL A 2 -86.28 40.61 24.73
N GLY A 3 -85.47 40.78 25.79
CA GLY A 3 -84.04 40.37 25.81
C GLY A 3 -83.93 38.87 26.20
N ARG A 4 -83.24 38.13 25.41
CA ARG A 4 -82.89 36.70 25.69
C ARG A 4 -81.82 36.56 26.78
N PRO A 5 -81.94 35.60 27.70
CA PRO A 5 -80.85 35.36 28.70
C PRO A 5 -79.72 34.56 28.14
N LYS A 6 -78.50 34.92 28.53
CA LYS A 6 -77.27 34.16 28.23
C LYS A 6 -77.23 32.86 29.06
N GLY A 7 -77.28 31.73 28.37
CA GLY A 7 -77.13 30.43 29.01
C GLY A 7 -75.68 30.19 29.47
N SER A 8 -75.47 29.87 30.71
CA SER A 8 -74.24 29.38 31.31
C SER A 8 -73.95 27.96 30.84
N LYS A 9 -72.86 27.77 30.15
CA LYS A 9 -72.38 26.41 29.82
C LYS A 9 -71.69 25.78 31.04
N ALA A 10 -72.31 24.77 31.61
CA ALA A 10 -71.66 23.93 32.64
C ALA A 10 -70.36 23.28 32.10
N PRO A 11 -69.34 23.10 32.91
CA PRO A 11 -68.07 22.48 32.46
C PRO A 11 -68.33 21.04 32.08
N ARG A 12 -68.04 20.65 30.81
CA ARG A 12 -68.13 19.29 30.35
C ARG A 12 -67.12 18.43 31.09
N HIS A 13 -67.56 17.51 31.92
CA HIS A 13 -66.73 16.46 32.52
C HIS A 13 -66.23 15.55 31.40
N LEU A 14 -64.92 15.64 31.08
CA LEU A 14 -64.26 14.76 30.16
C LEU A 14 -64.23 13.34 30.73
N SER A 15 -64.58 12.35 29.93
CA SER A 15 -64.53 10.94 30.33
C SER A 15 -63.10 10.52 30.72
N MET A 16 -62.99 9.52 31.58
CA MET A 16 -61.69 8.99 32.02
C MET A 16 -60.76 8.64 30.82
N GLU A 17 -61.33 8.07 29.78
CA GLU A 17 -60.61 7.71 28.54
C GLU A 17 -60.08 8.94 27.79
N THR A 18 -60.83 10.04 27.75
CA THR A 18 -60.40 11.28 27.11
C THR A 18 -59.28 11.95 27.91
N LYS A 19 -59.30 11.87 29.24
CA LYS A 19 -58.21 12.34 30.10
C LYS A 19 -56.94 11.55 29.89
N ALA A 20 -57.04 10.19 29.81
CA ALA A 20 -55.90 9.32 29.56
C ALA A 20 -55.26 9.59 28.18
N LYS A 21 -56.07 9.79 27.12
CA LYS A 21 -55.57 10.19 25.78
C LYS A 21 -54.88 11.56 25.78
N LEU A 22 -55.38 12.50 26.54
CA LEU A 22 -54.72 13.83 26.67
C LEU A 22 -53.41 13.73 27.41
N GLN A 23 -53.34 12.92 28.45
CA GLN A 23 -52.12 12.67 29.22
C GLN A 23 -51.03 12.01 28.37
N ALA A 24 -51.39 10.95 27.63
CA ALA A 24 -50.49 10.26 26.72
C ALA A 24 -49.98 11.19 25.61
N ARG A 25 -50.82 12.08 25.05
CA ARG A 25 -50.39 13.10 24.09
C ARG A 25 -49.43 14.13 24.70
N LYS A 26 -49.58 14.50 25.95
CA LYS A 26 -48.70 15.41 26.66
C LYS A 26 -47.31 14.78 26.87
N GLU A 27 -47.31 13.50 27.34
CA GLU A 27 -46.09 12.75 27.54
C GLU A 27 -45.32 12.52 26.21
N LEU A 28 -46.04 12.26 25.12
CA LEU A 28 -45.43 12.12 23.79
C LEU A 28 -44.76 13.46 23.35
N ARG A 29 -45.46 14.55 23.49
CA ARG A 29 -44.88 15.89 23.19
C ARG A 29 -43.65 16.27 24.04
N ASP A 30 -43.64 15.83 25.29
CA ASP A 30 -42.48 16.11 26.16
C ASP A 30 -41.28 15.23 25.78
N LYS A 31 -41.54 13.95 25.40
CA LYS A 31 -40.48 13.07 24.80
C LYS A 31 -39.97 13.61 23.47
N GLU A 32 -40.82 14.11 22.58
CA GLU A 32 -40.43 14.75 21.34
C GLU A 32 -39.51 15.99 21.55
N LYS A 33 -39.84 16.80 22.57
CA LYS A 33 -38.99 17.96 22.95
C LYS A 33 -37.65 17.53 23.51
N GLU A 34 -37.58 16.48 24.30
CA GLU A 34 -36.31 15.92 24.77
C GLU A 34 -35.48 15.36 23.64
N LEU A 35 -36.10 14.64 22.72
CA LEU A 35 -35.42 14.09 21.51
C LEU A 35 -34.81 15.25 20.68
N ALA A 36 -35.60 16.30 20.43
CA ALA A 36 -35.11 17.47 19.68
C ALA A 36 -33.96 18.19 20.39
N LYS A 37 -33.96 18.21 21.75
CA LYS A 37 -32.82 18.75 22.52
C LYS A 37 -31.57 17.87 22.38
N LEU A 38 -31.74 16.57 22.38
CA LEU A 38 -30.64 15.60 22.20
C LEU A 38 -30.04 15.72 20.80
N GLU A 39 -30.89 15.79 19.78
CA GLU A 39 -30.45 15.98 18.37
C GLU A 39 -29.67 17.29 18.19
N ARG A 40 -30.13 18.39 18.81
CA ARG A 40 -29.39 19.66 18.82
C ARG A 40 -28.03 19.56 19.53
N LYS A 41 -27.93 18.77 20.62
CA LYS A 41 -26.65 18.51 21.31
C LYS A 41 -25.71 17.66 20.44
N ILE A 42 -26.25 16.67 19.74
CA ILE A 42 -25.48 15.84 18.80
C ILE A 42 -25.00 16.65 17.60
N ALA A 43 -25.87 17.51 17.03
CA ALA A 43 -25.49 18.40 15.93
C ALA A 43 -24.40 19.39 16.34
N LYS A 44 -24.50 20.01 17.57
CA LYS A 44 -23.43 20.85 18.12
C LYS A 44 -22.11 20.09 18.32
N LYS A 45 -22.16 18.86 18.82
CA LYS A 45 -20.95 18.02 18.95
C LYS A 45 -20.35 17.66 17.58
N ARG A 46 -21.18 17.34 16.55
CA ARG A 46 -20.71 17.10 15.17
C ARG A 46 -20.05 18.33 14.55
N ASN A 47 -20.64 19.52 14.71
CA ASN A 47 -20.06 20.78 14.23
C ASN A 47 -18.72 21.08 14.92
N ASN A 48 -18.65 20.90 16.23
CA ASN A 48 -17.41 21.07 16.99
C ASN A 48 -16.32 20.06 16.58
N LEU A 49 -16.70 18.82 16.22
CA LEU A 49 -15.78 17.81 15.68
C LEU A 49 -15.27 18.19 14.28
N ASN A 50 -16.14 18.73 13.43
CA ASN A 50 -15.76 19.22 12.10
C ASN A 50 -14.88 20.47 12.16
N ASP A 51 -15.12 21.38 13.11
CA ASP A 51 -14.26 22.54 13.34
C ASP A 51 -12.90 22.11 13.91
N LYS A 52 -12.85 21.13 14.81
CA LYS A 52 -11.60 20.53 15.29
C LYS A 52 -10.83 19.83 14.15
N LYS A 53 -11.51 19.13 13.23
CA LYS A 53 -10.90 18.57 12.02
C LYS A 53 -10.32 19.64 11.10
N LYS A 54 -11.02 20.76 10.90
CA LYS A 54 -10.51 21.92 10.14
C LYS A 54 -9.28 22.56 10.80
N VAL A 55 -9.24 22.61 12.12
CA VAL A 55 -8.08 23.10 12.88
C VAL A 55 -6.90 22.15 12.73
N LEU A 56 -7.12 20.82 12.78
CA LEU A 56 -6.11 19.80 12.49
C LEU A 56 -5.52 20.01 11.10
N THR A 57 -6.33 20.10 10.05
CA THR A 57 -5.88 20.33 8.67
C THR A 57 -5.06 21.63 8.54
N LYS A 58 -5.43 22.71 9.25
CA LYS A 58 -4.66 23.96 9.29
C LYS A 58 -3.34 23.86 10.06
N VAL A 59 -3.32 23.06 11.11
CA VAL A 59 -2.11 22.85 11.93
C VAL A 59 -1.11 21.95 11.21
N GLU A 60 -1.60 20.96 10.47
CA GLU A 60 -0.82 20.10 9.56
C GLU A 60 -0.02 20.93 8.55
N LEU A 61 -0.62 21.97 7.98
CA LEU A 61 0.01 22.90 7.05
C LEU A 61 1.10 23.79 7.72
N ALA A 62 1.09 23.95 9.04
CA ALA A 62 2.00 24.82 9.77
C ALA A 62 3.28 24.10 10.25
N VAL A 63 3.30 22.75 10.27
CA VAL A 63 4.39 21.98 10.88
C VAL A 63 5.62 21.85 9.97
N ASP A 64 5.46 21.93 8.64
CA ASP A 64 6.60 21.93 7.71
C ASP A 64 6.32 22.70 6.39
N PRO A 65 6.87 23.91 6.21
CA PRO A 65 6.69 24.70 4.99
C PRO A 65 7.21 24.02 3.71
N LYS A 66 8.21 23.13 3.79
CA LYS A 66 8.74 22.38 2.65
C LYS A 66 7.79 21.26 2.21
N ARG A 67 6.93 20.82 3.13
CA ARG A 67 5.90 19.84 2.84
C ARG A 67 4.68 20.42 2.10
N GLN A 68 4.51 21.73 2.02
CA GLN A 68 3.39 22.38 1.33
C GLN A 68 3.35 22.20 -0.19
N GLN A 69 4.45 21.76 -0.80
CA GLN A 69 4.56 21.66 -2.26
C GLN A 69 4.06 20.34 -2.86
N THR A 70 3.66 19.35 -2.04
CA THR A 70 3.19 18.06 -2.52
C THR A 70 1.79 17.76 -2.02
N THR A 71 0.84 17.62 -2.93
CA THR A 71 -0.61 17.51 -2.68
C THR A 71 -1.09 16.17 -2.11
N ASN A 72 -0.20 15.20 -1.85
CA ASN A 72 -0.55 13.86 -1.38
C ASN A 72 0.02 13.54 0.01
N LYS A 73 0.02 14.49 0.95
CA LYS A 73 0.57 14.21 2.28
C LYS A 73 -0.46 13.65 3.24
N ASN A 74 -0.15 12.47 3.74
CA ASN A 74 -0.64 12.01 5.03
C ASN A 74 0.12 12.74 6.11
N THR A 75 -0.60 13.16 7.11
CA THR A 75 0.02 13.59 8.35
C THR A 75 0.15 12.38 9.24
N VAL A 76 1.18 11.61 8.97
CA VAL A 76 1.68 10.60 9.88
C VAL A 76 2.77 11.30 10.70
N LEU A 77 2.52 11.49 11.98
CA LEU A 77 3.48 12.08 12.91
C LEU A 77 4.27 10.93 13.56
N THR A 78 5.58 10.96 13.41
CA THR A 78 6.48 10.16 14.25
C THR A 78 6.41 10.65 15.70
N GLU A 79 6.87 9.86 16.65
CA GLU A 79 6.86 10.23 18.06
C GLU A 79 7.63 11.56 18.30
N SER A 80 8.76 11.75 17.63
CA SER A 80 9.54 12.97 17.69
C SER A 80 8.83 14.18 17.05
N GLU A 81 8.06 13.98 15.99
CA GLU A 81 7.24 15.01 15.36
C GLU A 81 5.99 15.30 16.21
N PHE A 82 5.43 14.31 16.87
CA PHE A 82 4.33 14.48 17.82
C PHE A 82 4.77 15.36 19.01
N GLU A 83 5.94 15.13 19.57
CA GLU A 83 6.46 16.00 20.65
C GLU A 83 6.69 17.43 20.21
N LYS A 84 7.08 17.63 18.95
CA LYS A 84 7.27 18.98 18.34
C LYS A 84 5.99 19.58 17.81
N ALA A 85 4.89 18.82 17.75
CA ALA A 85 3.61 19.28 17.25
C ALA A 85 3.01 20.36 18.16
N PRO A 86 2.22 21.30 17.61
CA PRO A 86 1.51 22.29 18.39
C PRO A 86 0.70 21.67 19.52
N LYS A 87 0.65 22.34 20.68
CA LYS A 87 -0.05 21.84 21.89
C LYS A 87 -1.47 21.35 21.59
N GLN A 88 -2.22 22.09 20.76
CA GLN A 88 -3.59 21.73 20.38
C GLN A 88 -3.69 20.37 19.68
N VAL A 89 -2.70 20.02 18.84
CA VAL A 89 -2.62 18.71 18.16
C VAL A 89 -2.29 17.60 19.16
N ARG A 90 -1.32 17.85 20.05
CA ARG A 90 -0.94 16.90 21.09
C ARG A 90 -2.08 16.63 22.06
N ASP A 91 -2.79 17.69 22.48
CA ASP A 91 -3.93 17.57 23.39
C ASP A 91 -5.09 16.82 22.70
N PHE A 92 -5.37 17.13 21.43
CA PHE A 92 -6.38 16.39 20.65
C PHE A 92 -6.07 14.90 20.54
N ILE A 93 -4.83 14.54 20.23
CA ILE A 93 -4.40 13.12 20.12
C ILE A 93 -4.47 12.43 21.49
N LYS A 94 -4.05 13.11 22.57
CA LYS A 94 -4.15 12.59 23.94
C LYS A 94 -5.60 12.37 24.39
N GLU A 95 -6.47 13.35 24.12
CA GLU A 95 -7.90 13.30 24.48
C GLU A 95 -8.67 12.22 23.68
N ASN A 96 -8.19 11.88 22.47
CA ASN A 96 -8.83 10.91 21.58
C ASN A 96 -8.02 9.62 21.43
N LYS A 97 -7.13 9.31 22.36
CA LYS A 97 -6.26 8.12 22.30
C LYS A 97 -7.04 6.83 22.12
N GLU A 98 -8.20 6.70 22.76
CA GLU A 98 -9.09 5.54 22.64
C GLU A 98 -9.80 5.45 21.27
N SER A 99 -9.82 6.53 20.49
CA SER A 99 -10.39 6.56 19.15
C SER A 99 -9.37 6.31 18.04
N ILE A 100 -8.10 6.13 18.38
CA ILE A 100 -7.05 5.78 17.42
C ILE A 100 -7.19 4.32 17.05
N VAL A 101 -7.63 4.06 15.84
CA VAL A 101 -7.86 2.70 15.32
C VAL A 101 -6.57 2.04 14.83
N PHE A 102 -5.62 2.85 14.37
CA PHE A 102 -4.33 2.39 13.85
C PHE A 102 -3.24 3.41 14.16
N LYS A 103 -2.11 2.93 14.69
CA LYS A 103 -0.85 3.68 14.81
C LYS A 103 0.20 2.93 13.99
N PRO A 104 0.84 3.56 12.99
CA PRO A 104 1.94 2.92 12.27
C PRO A 104 3.14 2.68 13.21
N ASN A 105 3.90 1.65 12.88
CA ASN A 105 5.22 1.47 13.49
C ASN A 105 6.15 2.59 13.02
N ASP A 106 7.04 3.03 13.90
CA ASP A 106 8.05 4.01 13.55
C ASP A 106 9.02 3.47 12.48
N GLY A 107 9.58 4.36 11.67
CA GLY A 107 10.48 3.99 10.59
C GLY A 107 9.76 3.62 9.29
N PRO A 108 10.11 2.51 8.61
CA PRO A 108 9.71 2.23 7.23
C PRO A 108 8.19 2.21 6.98
N GLN A 109 7.38 1.73 7.94
CA GLN A 109 5.93 1.74 7.79
C GLN A 109 5.37 3.18 7.80
N THR A 110 5.90 4.02 8.69
CA THR A 110 5.57 5.46 8.73
C THR A 110 6.04 6.16 7.45
N ASP A 111 7.26 5.87 6.97
CA ASP A 111 7.83 6.45 5.75
C ASP A 111 6.98 6.09 4.52
N PHE A 112 6.52 4.85 4.43
CA PHE A 112 5.62 4.41 3.36
C PHE A 112 4.29 5.18 3.39
N LEU A 113 3.67 5.28 4.55
CA LEU A 113 2.41 6.01 4.71
C LEU A 113 2.58 7.52 4.50
N ALA A 114 3.75 8.08 4.76
CA ALA A 114 4.07 9.49 4.54
C ALA A 114 4.57 9.79 3.11
N ALA A 115 4.89 8.76 2.31
CA ALA A 115 5.50 8.92 1.00
C ALA A 115 4.63 9.76 0.05
N ALA A 116 5.25 10.76 -0.58
CA ALA A 116 4.61 11.67 -1.54
C ALA A 116 4.79 11.24 -3.00
N GLU A 117 5.67 10.29 -3.25
CA GLU A 117 5.99 9.75 -4.56
C GLU A 117 4.79 9.04 -5.16
N GLN A 118 4.67 9.07 -6.49
CA GLN A 118 3.52 8.51 -7.19
C GLN A 118 3.52 6.98 -7.25
N ASP A 119 4.67 6.36 -7.14
CA ASP A 119 4.85 4.91 -7.26
C ASP A 119 5.88 4.44 -6.22
N VAL A 120 5.40 3.77 -5.17
CA VAL A 120 6.25 3.38 -4.03
C VAL A 120 6.15 1.89 -3.78
N LEU A 121 7.32 1.24 -3.68
CA LEU A 121 7.48 -0.13 -3.23
C LEU A 121 7.92 -0.14 -1.76
N TYR A 122 7.14 -0.78 -0.90
CA TYR A 122 7.51 -1.15 0.46
C TYR A 122 7.86 -2.63 0.48
N GLY A 123 9.13 -2.96 0.48
CA GLY A 123 9.59 -4.32 0.21
C GLY A 123 10.75 -4.76 1.09
N GLY A 124 10.86 -6.08 1.33
CA GLY A 124 11.92 -6.66 2.14
C GLY A 124 11.43 -7.83 2.98
N ALA A 125 11.98 -8.00 4.18
CA ALA A 125 11.72 -9.13 5.07
C ALA A 125 10.23 -9.34 5.35
N ALA A 126 9.86 -10.59 5.67
CA ALA A 126 8.53 -10.92 6.16
C ALA A 126 8.29 -10.28 7.53
N GLY A 127 7.02 -10.04 7.87
CA GLY A 127 6.68 -9.51 9.18
C GLY A 127 6.81 -7.99 9.35
N GLY A 128 7.38 -7.24 8.40
CA GLY A 128 7.60 -5.78 8.49
C GLY A 128 6.34 -4.90 8.43
N GLY A 129 5.13 -5.44 8.62
CA GLY A 129 3.89 -4.64 8.68
C GLY A 129 3.34 -4.18 7.32
N LYS A 130 3.85 -4.68 6.19
CA LYS A 130 3.52 -4.26 4.82
C LYS A 130 2.03 -4.33 4.50
N SER A 131 1.37 -5.45 4.76
CA SER A 131 -0.05 -5.66 4.43
C SER A 131 -0.99 -4.74 5.21
N TYR A 132 -0.66 -4.40 6.46
CA TYR A 132 -1.41 -3.39 7.22
C TYR A 132 -1.24 -1.99 6.62
N ALA A 133 -0.03 -1.62 6.22
CA ALA A 133 0.22 -0.34 5.55
C ALA A 133 -0.59 -0.22 4.25
N MET A 134 -0.72 -1.31 3.49
CA MET A 134 -1.55 -1.37 2.28
C MET A 134 -3.04 -1.18 2.55
N LEU A 135 -3.55 -1.64 3.71
CA LEU A 135 -4.94 -1.41 4.10
C LEU A 135 -5.18 0.01 4.62
N VAL A 136 -4.17 0.65 5.19
CA VAL A 136 -4.29 1.99 5.79
C VAL A 136 -4.10 3.12 4.78
N ASP A 137 -3.14 2.98 3.85
CA ASP A 137 -2.78 4.06 2.91
C ASP A 137 -3.97 4.59 2.08
N PRO A 138 -4.87 3.75 1.52
CA PRO A 138 -6.02 4.26 0.76
C PRO A 138 -7.04 5.03 1.62
N LEU A 139 -7.03 4.87 2.94
CA LEU A 139 -7.97 5.56 3.84
C LEU A 139 -7.77 7.07 3.86
N ARG A 140 -6.65 7.55 3.41
CA ARG A 140 -6.26 8.96 3.30
C ARG A 140 -7.34 9.86 2.70
N PHE A 141 -7.97 9.38 1.64
CA PHE A 141 -8.96 10.14 0.87
C PHE A 141 -10.39 9.58 0.99
N MET A 142 -10.67 8.67 1.94
CA MET A 142 -12.01 8.08 2.11
C MET A 142 -13.10 9.08 2.54
N HIS A 143 -12.71 10.30 2.91
CA HIS A 143 -13.65 11.40 3.15
C HIS A 143 -14.15 12.06 1.85
N ARG A 144 -13.55 11.76 0.69
CA ARG A 144 -13.88 12.35 -0.61
C ARG A 144 -14.73 11.40 -1.43
N PRO A 145 -15.92 11.82 -1.89
CA PRO A 145 -16.86 10.94 -2.60
C PRO A 145 -16.33 10.42 -3.94
N THR A 146 -15.37 11.11 -4.52
CA THR A 146 -14.72 10.78 -5.80
C THR A 146 -13.60 9.75 -5.66
N HIS A 147 -13.15 9.46 -4.43
CA HIS A 147 -12.05 8.53 -4.20
C HIS A 147 -12.46 7.09 -4.52
N ARG A 148 -11.71 6.48 -5.43
CA ARG A 148 -11.86 5.08 -5.81
C ARG A 148 -10.52 4.39 -5.70
N ALA A 149 -10.46 3.44 -4.77
CA ALA A 149 -9.26 2.66 -4.51
C ALA A 149 -9.45 1.22 -5.00
N LEU A 150 -8.37 0.63 -5.52
CA LEU A 150 -8.28 -0.78 -5.93
C LEU A 150 -7.09 -1.41 -5.22
N LEU A 151 -7.32 -2.51 -4.50
CA LEU A 151 -6.26 -3.31 -3.87
C LEU A 151 -6.23 -4.71 -4.48
N LEU A 152 -5.08 -5.10 -4.99
CA LEU A 152 -4.88 -6.33 -5.75
C LEU A 152 -3.92 -7.29 -5.04
N ARG A 153 -4.23 -8.57 -5.16
CA ARG A 153 -3.33 -9.70 -4.90
C ARG A 153 -3.30 -10.66 -6.08
N ARG A 154 -2.38 -11.63 -6.06
CA ARG A 154 -2.26 -12.62 -7.13
C ARG A 154 -3.46 -13.55 -7.19
N SER A 155 -3.96 -14.03 -6.04
CA SER A 155 -5.04 -15.02 -5.98
C SER A 155 -6.16 -14.64 -5.01
N MET A 156 -7.33 -15.22 -5.22
CA MET A 156 -8.48 -15.02 -4.33
C MET A 156 -8.27 -15.56 -2.90
N PRO A 157 -7.64 -16.72 -2.67
CA PRO A 157 -7.34 -17.20 -1.32
C PRO A 157 -6.47 -16.22 -0.51
N GLU A 158 -5.44 -15.64 -1.13
CA GLU A 158 -4.57 -14.65 -0.48
C GLU A 158 -5.29 -13.34 -0.17
N LEU A 159 -6.22 -12.94 -1.04
CA LEU A 159 -7.01 -11.73 -0.86
C LEU A 159 -7.93 -11.81 0.37
N ARG A 160 -8.36 -13.03 0.76
CA ARG A 160 -9.29 -13.26 1.89
C ARG A 160 -8.74 -12.69 3.20
N GLU A 161 -7.46 -12.90 3.48
CA GLU A 161 -6.82 -12.39 4.70
C GLU A 161 -6.86 -10.86 4.77
N LEU A 162 -6.61 -10.18 3.64
CA LEU A 162 -6.70 -8.72 3.57
C LEU A 162 -8.13 -8.22 3.79
N ILE A 163 -9.12 -8.93 3.23
CA ILE A 163 -10.53 -8.59 3.43
C ILE A 163 -10.91 -8.72 4.91
N ASP A 164 -10.50 -9.80 5.57
CA ASP A 164 -10.82 -10.03 6.99
C ASP A 164 -10.17 -8.97 7.89
N LYS A 165 -8.89 -8.65 7.67
CA LYS A 165 -8.21 -7.54 8.36
C LYS A 165 -8.89 -6.19 8.10
N SER A 166 -9.35 -5.95 6.87
CA SER A 166 -10.08 -4.72 6.52
C SER A 166 -11.41 -4.60 7.28
N ARG A 167 -12.10 -5.69 7.54
CA ARG A 167 -13.34 -5.69 8.34
C ARG A 167 -13.10 -5.20 9.76
N GLU A 168 -12.04 -5.67 10.40
CA GLU A 168 -11.68 -5.20 11.75
C GLU A 168 -11.31 -3.72 11.77
N LEU A 169 -10.55 -3.28 10.78
CA LEU A 169 -10.01 -1.92 10.71
C LEU A 169 -11.07 -0.90 10.28
N TYR A 170 -11.76 -1.16 9.18
CA TYR A 170 -12.61 -0.15 8.54
C TYR A 170 -13.94 0.07 9.25
N THR A 171 -14.50 -0.96 9.89
CA THR A 171 -15.72 -0.80 10.71
C THR A 171 -15.48 0.10 11.92
N LYS A 172 -14.27 0.03 12.51
CA LYS A 172 -13.86 0.88 13.63
C LYS A 172 -13.53 2.30 13.16
N ALA A 173 -12.76 2.42 12.07
CA ALA A 173 -12.30 3.71 11.56
C ALA A 173 -13.41 4.54 10.90
N PHE A 174 -14.39 3.89 10.28
CA PHE A 174 -15.48 4.52 9.55
C PHE A 174 -16.83 3.90 9.93
N PRO A 175 -17.41 4.28 11.07
CA PRO A 175 -18.75 3.82 11.43
C PRO A 175 -19.75 4.11 10.31
N GLY A 176 -20.41 3.06 9.83
CA GLY A 176 -21.32 3.12 8.68
C GLY A 176 -20.72 2.70 7.33
N ALA A 177 -19.43 2.40 7.25
CA ALA A 177 -18.85 1.73 6.09
C ALA A 177 -19.46 0.32 5.94
N LYS A 178 -19.74 -0.10 4.69
CA LYS A 178 -20.39 -1.39 4.38
C LYS A 178 -19.57 -2.16 3.36
N PHE A 179 -19.27 -3.41 3.66
CA PHE A 179 -18.64 -4.33 2.73
C PHE A 179 -19.70 -5.08 1.91
N ARG A 180 -19.54 -5.11 0.59
CA ARG A 180 -20.38 -5.87 -0.33
C ARG A 180 -19.67 -7.17 -0.69
N GLU A 181 -20.13 -8.27 -0.15
CA GLU A 181 -19.47 -9.59 -0.24
C GLU A 181 -19.29 -10.09 -1.68
N VAL A 182 -20.30 -9.92 -2.52
CA VAL A 182 -20.25 -10.41 -3.92
C VAL A 182 -19.28 -9.57 -4.76
N GLU A 183 -19.38 -8.25 -4.65
CA GLU A 183 -18.59 -7.29 -5.40
C GLU A 183 -17.17 -7.12 -4.81
N LYS A 184 -16.95 -7.56 -3.56
CA LYS A 184 -15.71 -7.33 -2.79
C LYS A 184 -15.34 -5.86 -2.67
N VAL A 185 -16.33 -5.00 -2.44
CA VAL A 185 -16.19 -3.55 -2.41
C VAL A 185 -16.63 -2.99 -1.06
N TRP A 186 -15.78 -2.22 -0.43
CA TRP A 186 -16.15 -1.32 0.65
C TRP A 186 -16.80 -0.06 0.09
N LYS A 187 -17.95 0.29 0.65
CA LYS A 187 -18.59 1.60 0.43
C LYS A 187 -18.55 2.40 1.72
N PHE A 188 -17.95 3.56 1.64
CA PHE A 188 -17.80 4.47 2.78
C PHE A 188 -18.93 5.50 2.83
N PRO A 189 -19.24 6.07 4.01
CA PRO A 189 -20.31 7.06 4.17
C PRO A 189 -20.17 8.29 3.28
N SER A 190 -18.97 8.63 2.86
CA SER A 190 -18.68 9.75 1.93
C SER A 190 -19.12 9.46 0.50
N GLY A 191 -19.29 8.18 0.12
CA GLY A 191 -19.43 7.72 -1.25
C GLY A 191 -18.12 7.17 -1.86
N ALA A 192 -16.98 7.29 -1.18
CA ALA A 192 -15.73 6.65 -1.58
C ALA A 192 -15.87 5.13 -1.61
N THR A 193 -15.03 4.47 -2.41
CA THR A 193 -15.02 3.01 -2.51
C THR A 193 -13.61 2.45 -2.48
N LEU A 194 -13.47 1.26 -1.91
CA LEU A 194 -12.27 0.43 -2.03
C LEU A 194 -12.69 -0.96 -2.53
N GLU A 195 -12.18 -1.33 -3.67
CA GLU A 195 -12.40 -2.62 -4.32
C GLU A 195 -11.22 -3.55 -4.03
N PHE A 196 -11.51 -4.81 -3.68
CA PHE A 196 -10.53 -5.89 -3.62
C PHE A 196 -10.62 -6.73 -4.88
N GLY A 197 -9.48 -6.90 -5.56
CA GLY A 197 -9.39 -7.68 -6.77
C GLY A 197 -8.20 -8.63 -6.80
N TYR A 198 -8.17 -9.52 -7.77
CA TYR A 198 -7.04 -10.44 -7.98
C TYR A 198 -6.78 -10.66 -9.46
N LEU A 199 -5.54 -11.07 -9.79
CA LEU A 199 -5.08 -11.34 -11.15
C LEU A 199 -4.35 -12.69 -11.17
N ASP A 200 -5.07 -13.79 -11.45
CA ASP A 200 -4.47 -15.11 -11.59
C ASP A 200 -3.51 -15.18 -12.78
N ARG A 201 -3.85 -14.44 -13.85
CA ARG A 201 -3.05 -14.31 -15.07
C ARG A 201 -2.85 -12.84 -15.39
N ASP A 202 -1.77 -12.52 -16.08
CA ASP A 202 -1.49 -11.14 -16.49
C ASP A 202 -2.62 -10.54 -17.36
N ALA A 203 -3.27 -11.35 -18.20
CA ALA A 203 -4.41 -10.94 -19.02
C ALA A 203 -5.66 -10.56 -18.20
N ASP A 204 -5.77 -10.98 -16.95
CA ASP A 204 -6.91 -10.63 -16.08
C ASP A 204 -6.99 -9.13 -15.80
N VAL A 205 -5.89 -8.41 -16.02
CA VAL A 205 -5.84 -6.95 -15.87
C VAL A 205 -6.83 -6.22 -16.80
N TYR A 206 -7.24 -6.85 -17.90
CA TYR A 206 -8.25 -6.28 -18.80
C TYR A 206 -9.65 -6.18 -18.20
N ARG A 207 -9.94 -6.86 -17.07
CA ARG A 207 -11.19 -6.66 -16.32
C ARG A 207 -11.35 -5.22 -15.83
N TYR A 208 -10.24 -4.50 -15.66
CA TYR A 208 -10.21 -3.10 -15.23
C TYR A 208 -10.24 -2.11 -16.39
N GLN A 209 -10.47 -2.60 -17.62
CA GLN A 209 -10.63 -1.75 -18.79
C GLN A 209 -11.82 -0.80 -18.61
N GLY A 210 -11.63 0.49 -18.92
CA GLY A 210 -12.67 1.51 -18.75
C GLY A 210 -12.80 2.06 -17.32
N GLN A 211 -12.23 1.40 -16.31
CA GLN A 211 -12.26 1.87 -14.93
C GLN A 211 -11.29 3.04 -14.71
N ALA A 212 -11.51 3.78 -13.62
CA ALA A 212 -10.67 4.89 -13.19
C ALA A 212 -10.50 4.82 -11.67
N TYR A 213 -9.25 4.85 -11.24
CA TYR A 213 -8.89 4.78 -9.83
C TYR A 213 -7.98 5.94 -9.46
N SER A 214 -8.17 6.49 -8.28
CA SER A 214 -7.29 7.50 -7.69
C SER A 214 -6.18 6.89 -6.83
N TRP A 215 -6.33 5.60 -6.47
CA TRP A 215 -5.34 4.80 -5.78
C TRP A 215 -5.38 3.36 -6.25
N ILE A 216 -4.21 2.79 -6.50
CA ILE A 216 -4.07 1.37 -6.81
C ILE A 216 -2.99 0.79 -5.90
N GLY A 217 -3.34 -0.25 -5.17
CA GLY A 217 -2.44 -1.06 -4.37
C GLY A 217 -2.20 -2.42 -4.99
N VAL A 218 -0.95 -2.87 -5.07
CA VAL A 218 -0.59 -4.23 -5.49
C VAL A 218 0.25 -4.86 -4.39
N ASP A 219 -0.36 -5.78 -3.67
CA ASP A 219 0.31 -6.51 -2.59
C ASP A 219 0.99 -7.76 -3.15
N GLU A 220 2.17 -8.10 -2.61
CA GLU A 220 3.03 -9.21 -3.06
C GLU A 220 3.41 -9.12 -4.56
N LEU A 221 3.95 -7.97 -4.97
CA LEU A 221 4.24 -7.64 -6.37
C LEU A 221 5.15 -8.65 -7.07
N THR A 222 6.06 -9.31 -6.35
CA THR A 222 6.98 -10.32 -6.89
C THR A 222 6.30 -11.61 -7.33
N GLN A 223 5.03 -11.81 -7.00
CA GLN A 223 4.24 -12.94 -7.51
C GLN A 223 3.78 -12.77 -8.97
N TYR A 224 3.89 -11.57 -9.54
CA TYR A 224 3.51 -11.29 -10.92
C TYR A 224 4.69 -11.54 -11.85
N PRO A 225 4.59 -12.48 -12.81
CA PRO A 225 5.72 -12.86 -13.66
C PRO A 225 6.27 -11.72 -14.52
N THR A 226 5.39 -10.82 -14.96
CA THR A 226 5.76 -9.70 -15.82
C THR A 226 5.33 -8.35 -15.24
N GLU A 227 5.98 -7.30 -15.68
CA GLU A 227 5.63 -5.91 -15.31
C GLU A 227 4.33 -5.42 -15.97
N PHE A 228 3.86 -6.13 -17.00
CA PHE A 228 2.73 -5.69 -17.84
C PHE A 228 1.46 -5.36 -17.04
N PRO A 229 0.99 -6.17 -16.06
CA PRO A 229 -0.21 -5.83 -15.30
C PRO A 229 -0.07 -4.50 -14.56
N LEU A 230 1.08 -4.21 -13.98
CA LEU A 230 1.32 -2.95 -13.27
C LEU A 230 1.32 -1.76 -14.23
N GLN A 231 1.98 -1.88 -15.39
CA GLN A 231 2.00 -0.85 -16.42
C GLN A 231 0.59 -0.57 -16.97
N TYR A 232 -0.20 -1.62 -17.20
CA TYR A 232 -1.58 -1.46 -17.65
C TYR A 232 -2.43 -0.74 -16.61
N LEU A 233 -2.31 -1.10 -15.33
CA LEU A 233 -3.03 -0.47 -14.23
C LEU A 233 -2.64 1.00 -14.04
N GLN A 234 -1.40 1.37 -14.30
CA GLN A 234 -0.98 2.78 -14.30
C GLN A 234 -1.82 3.63 -15.26
N SER A 235 -2.22 3.08 -16.42
CA SER A 235 -3.10 3.78 -17.35
C SER A 235 -4.53 3.99 -16.80
N ARG A 236 -4.89 3.34 -15.69
CA ARG A 236 -6.18 3.49 -14.99
C ARG A 236 -6.13 4.53 -13.88
N LEU A 237 -4.93 5.03 -13.53
CA LEU A 237 -4.74 6.09 -12.53
C LEU A 237 -5.22 7.43 -13.08
N ARG A 238 -6.44 7.79 -12.73
CA ARG A 238 -7.06 9.06 -13.09
C ARG A 238 -8.18 9.42 -12.13
N THR A 239 -8.38 10.71 -11.89
CA THR A 239 -9.47 11.24 -11.09
C THR A 239 -9.89 12.61 -11.62
N THR A 240 -11.13 12.99 -11.38
CA THR A 240 -11.64 14.34 -11.62
C THR A 240 -11.49 15.24 -10.40
N ASP A 241 -11.04 14.72 -9.27
CA ASP A 241 -10.83 15.48 -8.04
C ASP A 241 -9.45 16.17 -8.10
N PRO A 242 -9.39 17.52 -8.13
CA PRO A 242 -8.13 18.25 -8.22
C PRO A 242 -7.24 18.11 -6.98
N GLU A 243 -7.84 17.74 -5.85
CA GLU A 243 -7.13 17.55 -4.58
C GLU A 243 -6.45 16.18 -4.46
N ILE A 244 -6.72 15.25 -5.38
CA ILE A 244 -6.13 13.92 -5.38
C ILE A 244 -5.21 13.78 -6.58
N LYS A 245 -3.91 13.61 -6.33
CA LYS A 245 -2.99 13.10 -7.35
C LYS A 245 -3.06 11.57 -7.33
N PRO A 246 -3.46 10.93 -8.44
CA PRO A 246 -3.52 9.47 -8.49
C PRO A 246 -2.14 8.84 -8.28
N TYR A 247 -2.07 7.73 -7.52
CA TYR A 247 -0.81 7.11 -7.16
C TYR A 247 -0.93 5.60 -6.93
N ILE A 248 0.22 4.91 -7.03
CA ILE A 248 0.37 3.48 -6.81
C ILE A 248 1.14 3.21 -5.52
N ARG A 249 0.75 2.13 -4.86
CA ARG A 249 1.46 1.54 -3.72
C ARG A 249 1.67 0.06 -3.97
N CYS A 250 2.88 -0.40 -3.78
CA CYS A 250 3.23 -1.80 -3.93
C CYS A 250 3.91 -2.33 -2.68
N THR A 251 3.69 -3.61 -2.40
CA THR A 251 4.48 -4.33 -1.40
C THR A 251 5.07 -5.59 -2.00
N ALA A 252 6.17 -6.06 -1.48
CA ALA A 252 6.76 -7.32 -1.90
C ALA A 252 7.73 -7.88 -0.86
N ASN A 253 7.87 -9.20 -0.87
CA ASN A 253 9.05 -9.87 -0.32
C ASN A 253 10.03 -10.17 -1.47
N PRO A 254 11.35 -10.27 -1.19
CA PRO A 254 12.31 -10.79 -2.16
C PRO A 254 11.94 -12.19 -2.62
N GLY A 255 12.42 -12.59 -3.79
CA GLY A 255 12.07 -13.87 -4.41
C GLY A 255 10.83 -13.77 -5.29
N GLY A 256 10.23 -14.94 -5.60
CA GLY A 256 9.09 -15.02 -6.51
C GLY A 256 9.47 -14.80 -7.98
N VAL A 257 8.58 -15.24 -8.87
CA VAL A 257 8.79 -15.26 -10.33
C VAL A 257 9.01 -13.86 -10.93
N GLY A 258 8.53 -12.81 -10.27
CA GLY A 258 8.66 -11.42 -10.70
C GLY A 258 9.81 -10.67 -10.04
N GLY A 259 10.58 -11.31 -9.18
CA GLY A 259 11.64 -10.65 -8.40
C GLY A 259 12.61 -9.82 -9.25
N HIS A 260 13.00 -10.36 -10.41
CA HIS A 260 13.94 -9.68 -11.31
C HIS A 260 13.41 -8.33 -11.83
N TRP A 261 12.18 -8.29 -12.37
CA TRP A 261 11.65 -7.03 -12.92
C TRP A 261 11.29 -6.03 -11.82
N VAL A 262 10.84 -6.50 -10.64
CA VAL A 262 10.58 -5.64 -9.47
C VAL A 262 11.87 -4.97 -9.01
N ARG A 263 12.96 -5.74 -8.87
CA ARG A 263 14.27 -5.22 -8.54
C ARG A 263 14.73 -4.17 -9.56
N LYS A 264 14.71 -4.49 -10.85
CA LYS A 264 15.09 -3.58 -11.95
C LYS A 264 14.29 -2.29 -11.97
N ARG A 265 13.01 -2.36 -11.55
CA ARG A 265 12.11 -1.19 -11.55
C ARG A 265 12.35 -0.26 -10.36
N TYR A 266 12.63 -0.79 -9.16
CA TYR A 266 12.61 -0.02 -7.92
C TYR A 266 13.93 0.05 -7.17
N LEU A 267 14.76 -1.00 -7.26
CA LEU A 267 15.98 -1.10 -6.44
C LEU A 267 17.24 -0.68 -7.21
N ASP A 268 17.42 -1.24 -8.42
CA ASP A 268 18.64 -0.99 -9.20
C ASP A 268 18.84 0.48 -9.62
N PRO A 269 17.76 1.28 -9.86
CA PRO A 269 17.93 2.65 -10.32
C PRO A 269 18.48 3.63 -9.27
N ASN A 270 18.20 3.39 -7.98
CA ASN A 270 18.57 4.36 -6.92
C ASN A 270 18.70 3.69 -5.54
N PRO A 271 19.51 4.23 -4.63
CA PRO A 271 19.56 3.73 -3.26
C PRO A 271 18.22 3.71 -2.54
N PRO A 272 18.03 2.81 -1.55
CA PRO A 272 16.82 2.77 -0.75
C PRO A 272 16.51 4.13 -0.10
N ASN A 273 15.21 4.42 0.03
CA ASN A 273 14.67 5.66 0.61
C ASN A 273 14.92 6.94 -0.22
N GLU A 274 15.59 6.86 -1.34
CA GLU A 274 15.78 7.99 -2.24
C GLU A 274 14.77 7.95 -3.39
N ALA A 275 14.17 9.11 -3.68
CA ALA A 275 13.21 9.23 -4.78
C ALA A 275 13.93 9.42 -6.11
N PHE A 276 13.43 8.80 -7.16
CA PHE A 276 13.93 8.96 -8.53
C PHE A 276 12.76 9.06 -9.53
N LYS A 277 13.07 9.46 -10.76
CA LYS A 277 12.09 9.56 -11.84
C LYS A 277 12.23 8.36 -12.76
N GLY A 278 11.15 7.59 -12.89
CA GLY A 278 11.09 6.45 -13.80
C GLY A 278 11.00 6.86 -15.28
N PRO A 279 11.18 5.90 -16.22
CA PRO A 279 11.08 6.16 -17.66
C PRO A 279 9.70 6.68 -18.10
N ASP A 280 8.65 6.32 -17.38
CA ASP A 280 7.27 6.77 -17.54
C ASP A 280 6.99 8.17 -16.96
N GLY A 281 8.01 8.81 -16.39
CA GLY A 281 7.94 10.13 -15.79
C GLY A 281 7.37 10.17 -14.37
N LEU A 282 6.94 9.03 -13.81
CA LEU A 282 6.47 8.97 -12.43
C LEU A 282 7.65 9.01 -11.44
N THR A 283 7.43 9.68 -10.31
CA THR A 283 8.37 9.62 -9.18
C THR A 283 8.21 8.30 -8.45
N ARG A 284 9.33 7.60 -8.26
CA ARG A 284 9.41 6.29 -7.60
C ARG A 284 10.26 6.33 -6.36
N LYS A 285 9.97 5.38 -5.45
CA LYS A 285 10.78 5.17 -4.25
C LYS A 285 10.70 3.73 -3.80
N PHE A 286 11.81 3.18 -3.38
CA PHE A 286 11.89 1.92 -2.65
C PHE A 286 12.10 2.18 -1.17
N ILE A 287 11.29 1.57 -0.32
CA ILE A 287 11.39 1.64 1.14
C ILE A 287 11.64 0.22 1.63
N PRO A 288 12.82 -0.07 2.22
CA PRO A 288 13.13 -1.40 2.72
C PRO A 288 12.34 -1.73 4.00
N ALA A 289 11.82 -2.96 4.09
CA ALA A 289 11.15 -3.49 5.27
C ALA A 289 12.03 -4.55 5.95
N ARG A 290 12.13 -4.49 7.27
CA ARG A 290 12.80 -5.49 8.11
C ARG A 290 11.86 -6.04 9.17
N LEU A 291 12.20 -7.19 9.74
CA LEU A 291 11.40 -7.78 10.82
C LEU A 291 11.43 -6.89 12.08
N GLU A 292 12.60 -6.31 12.37
CA GLU A 292 12.82 -5.45 13.54
C GLU A 292 11.96 -4.19 13.52
N ASP A 293 11.53 -3.76 12.34
CA ASP A 293 10.64 -2.59 12.17
C ASP A 293 9.23 -2.85 12.72
N ASN A 294 8.91 -4.10 13.08
CA ASN A 294 7.62 -4.48 13.63
C ASN A 294 7.74 -5.06 15.06
N PRO A 295 7.60 -4.24 16.10
CA PRO A 295 7.71 -4.67 17.49
C PRO A 295 6.77 -5.83 17.85
N TYR A 296 5.57 -5.88 17.26
CA TYR A 296 4.59 -6.94 17.55
C TYR A 296 5.05 -8.35 17.16
N LEU A 297 6.02 -8.49 16.28
CA LEU A 297 6.55 -9.77 15.84
C LEU A 297 8.01 -10.00 16.25
N SER A 298 8.77 -8.92 16.49
CA SER A 298 10.19 -9.01 16.84
C SER A 298 10.45 -9.16 18.34
N GLU A 299 9.58 -8.62 19.22
CA GLU A 299 9.83 -8.57 20.67
C GLU A 299 10.00 -9.94 21.35
N ASP A 300 9.24 -10.97 20.93
CA ASP A 300 9.30 -12.29 21.55
C ASP A 300 10.25 -13.28 20.84
N GLY A 301 10.80 -12.90 19.69
CA GLY A 301 11.74 -13.69 18.88
C GLY A 301 11.21 -15.01 18.34
N ARG A 302 9.92 -15.33 18.54
CA ARG A 302 9.32 -16.60 18.05
C ARG A 302 9.20 -16.62 16.54
N TYR A 303 8.77 -15.51 15.96
CA TYR A 303 8.60 -15.41 14.51
C TYR A 303 9.96 -15.45 13.80
N GLU A 304 10.98 -14.81 14.35
CA GLU A 304 12.35 -14.85 13.86
C GLU A 304 12.87 -16.30 13.81
N LYS A 305 12.74 -17.06 14.90
CA LYS A 305 13.13 -18.48 14.95
C LYS A 305 12.39 -19.34 13.94
N MET A 306 11.11 -19.02 13.63
CA MET A 306 10.37 -19.71 12.58
C MET A 306 10.97 -19.43 11.20
N LEU A 307 11.36 -18.20 10.92
CA LEU A 307 12.03 -17.83 9.67
C LEU A 307 13.44 -18.42 9.57
N GLU A 308 14.19 -18.48 10.67
CA GLU A 308 15.50 -19.13 10.73
C GLU A 308 15.45 -20.64 10.36
N SER A 309 14.34 -21.32 10.65
CA SER A 309 14.14 -22.73 10.33
C SER A 309 13.86 -23.00 8.84
N LEU A 310 13.64 -21.97 8.04
CA LEU A 310 13.41 -22.10 6.61
C LEU A 310 14.68 -22.55 5.86
N PRO A 311 14.53 -23.16 4.68
CA PRO A 311 15.66 -23.43 3.79
C PRO A 311 16.50 -22.16 3.52
N PRO A 312 17.81 -22.29 3.28
CA PRO A 312 18.73 -21.14 3.24
C PRO A 312 18.32 -20.00 2.31
N ILE A 313 17.75 -20.31 1.15
CA ILE A 313 17.28 -19.32 0.17
C ILE A 313 16.10 -18.53 0.75
N GLN A 314 15.05 -19.24 1.19
CA GLN A 314 13.87 -18.62 1.75
C GLN A 314 14.19 -17.83 3.04
N ARG A 315 15.13 -18.30 3.85
CA ARG A 315 15.62 -17.56 5.02
C ARG A 315 16.24 -16.23 4.61
N LYS A 316 17.18 -16.24 3.66
CA LYS A 316 17.80 -15.00 3.15
C LYS A 316 16.77 -14.03 2.57
N GLN A 317 15.75 -14.55 1.87
CA GLN A 317 14.68 -13.73 1.31
C GLN A 317 13.74 -13.17 2.37
N LEU A 318 13.22 -14.02 3.27
CA LEU A 318 12.14 -13.66 4.17
C LEU A 318 12.60 -13.11 5.51
N LEU A 319 13.76 -13.56 6.03
CA LEU A 319 14.34 -13.03 7.26
C LEU A 319 15.24 -11.82 6.97
N ASP A 320 16.22 -11.98 6.08
CA ASP A 320 17.20 -10.93 5.81
C ASP A 320 16.67 -9.87 4.85
N GLY A 321 15.56 -10.13 4.15
CA GLY A 321 15.03 -9.23 3.13
C GLY A 321 15.94 -9.07 1.92
N ASN A 322 16.77 -10.08 1.63
CA ASN A 322 17.81 -10.01 0.61
C ASN A 322 17.22 -10.20 -0.80
N TRP A 323 17.40 -9.19 -1.65
CA TRP A 323 16.92 -9.17 -3.04
C TRP A 323 17.90 -9.77 -4.05
N ASP A 324 19.13 -10.11 -3.63
CA ASP A 324 20.15 -10.68 -4.52
C ASP A 324 20.02 -12.19 -4.66
N VAL A 325 19.18 -12.82 -3.83
CA VAL A 325 18.97 -14.28 -3.84
C VAL A 325 17.76 -14.61 -4.67
N ALA A 326 17.98 -15.19 -5.87
CA ALA A 326 16.93 -15.64 -6.75
C ALA A 326 16.54 -17.11 -6.44
N GLU A 327 15.24 -17.38 -6.37
CA GLU A 327 14.72 -18.75 -6.34
C GLU A 327 15.04 -19.45 -7.69
N GLY A 328 15.65 -20.62 -7.66
CA GLY A 328 16.09 -21.32 -8.86
C GLY A 328 17.45 -20.85 -9.40
N ALA A 329 18.20 -20.04 -8.65
CA ALA A 329 19.58 -19.75 -9.00
C ALA A 329 20.40 -21.01 -9.09
N ALA A 330 21.09 -21.23 -10.22
CA ALA A 330 21.96 -22.39 -10.43
C ALA A 330 23.12 -22.41 -9.42
N PHE A 331 23.55 -21.25 -8.95
CA PHE A 331 24.63 -21.05 -7.98
C PHE A 331 24.12 -20.25 -6.79
N VAL A 332 23.65 -20.98 -5.77
CA VAL A 332 23.05 -20.38 -4.55
C VAL A 332 24.10 -19.68 -3.71
N GLU A 333 25.34 -20.11 -3.81
CA GLU A 333 26.51 -19.60 -3.08
C GLU A 333 27.09 -18.34 -3.74
N PHE A 334 26.62 -17.94 -4.93
CA PHE A 334 27.14 -16.74 -5.60
C PHE A 334 26.94 -15.50 -4.73
N ASN A 335 28.03 -14.88 -4.38
CA ASN A 335 28.07 -13.62 -3.63
C ASN A 335 28.90 -12.60 -4.43
N PRO A 336 28.29 -11.48 -4.91
CA PRO A 336 29.00 -10.48 -5.68
C PRO A 336 30.24 -9.91 -4.98
N GLU A 337 30.21 -9.77 -3.64
CA GLU A 337 31.35 -9.23 -2.88
C GLU A 337 32.58 -10.16 -2.87
N ILE A 338 32.34 -11.46 -3.09
CA ILE A 338 33.41 -12.47 -3.10
C ILE A 338 33.76 -12.88 -4.54
N HIS A 339 32.72 -13.08 -5.38
CA HIS A 339 32.89 -13.71 -6.70
C HIS A 339 33.01 -12.71 -7.85
N VAL A 340 32.74 -11.41 -7.61
CA VAL A 340 32.98 -10.36 -8.60
C VAL A 340 34.31 -9.67 -8.27
N ILE A 341 35.29 -9.89 -9.14
CA ILE A 341 36.65 -9.31 -8.99
C ILE A 341 36.82 -8.08 -9.87
N PRO A 342 37.71 -7.13 -9.50
CA PRO A 342 38.03 -6.00 -10.36
C PRO A 342 38.53 -6.44 -11.73
N PRO A 343 38.16 -5.75 -12.80
CA PRO A 343 38.66 -6.05 -14.15
C PRO A 343 40.18 -6.04 -14.22
N PHE A 344 40.75 -7.05 -14.86
CA PHE A 344 42.20 -7.12 -15.10
C PHE A 344 42.51 -7.59 -16.52
N LYS A 345 43.75 -7.43 -16.97
CA LYS A 345 44.16 -7.87 -18.30
C LYS A 345 44.51 -9.37 -18.27
N ILE A 346 43.71 -10.20 -18.92
CA ILE A 346 43.94 -11.65 -19.00
C ILE A 346 45.26 -11.90 -19.74
N PRO A 347 46.19 -12.68 -19.16
CA PRO A 347 47.45 -13.04 -19.81
C PRO A 347 47.21 -13.81 -21.11
N VAL A 348 48.04 -13.52 -22.13
CA VAL A 348 47.82 -14.11 -23.48
C VAL A 348 47.99 -15.62 -23.51
N HIS A 349 48.75 -16.17 -22.59
CA HIS A 349 49.00 -17.62 -22.49
C HIS A 349 47.89 -18.40 -21.76
N TRP A 350 46.95 -17.71 -21.15
CA TRP A 350 45.81 -18.39 -20.50
C TRP A 350 44.84 -18.95 -21.54
N THR A 351 44.37 -20.16 -21.30
CA THR A 351 43.39 -20.83 -22.20
C THR A 351 42.02 -20.15 -22.05
N LYS A 352 41.43 -19.79 -23.18
CA LYS A 352 40.12 -19.14 -23.23
C LYS A 352 39.09 -20.14 -23.72
N TYR A 353 37.94 -20.13 -23.09
CA TYR A 353 36.80 -20.96 -23.37
C TYR A 353 35.60 -20.11 -23.77
N LYS A 354 34.71 -20.68 -24.54
CA LYS A 354 33.43 -20.08 -24.89
C LYS A 354 32.32 -21.13 -24.79
N GLY A 355 31.29 -20.81 -24.01
CA GLY A 355 30.08 -21.61 -23.90
C GLY A 355 28.91 -20.89 -24.56
N ILE A 356 28.15 -21.57 -25.42
CA ILE A 356 27.00 -21.00 -26.14
C ILE A 356 25.79 -21.87 -25.88
N ASP A 357 24.67 -21.23 -25.50
CA ASP A 357 23.35 -21.81 -25.44
C ASP A 357 22.41 -20.99 -26.35
N TYR A 358 21.87 -21.65 -27.40
CA TYR A 358 21.04 -20.98 -28.39
C TYR A 358 19.56 -21.09 -28.07
N GLY A 359 18.88 -19.96 -27.99
CA GLY A 359 17.43 -19.86 -27.88
C GLY A 359 16.89 -18.81 -28.85
N TYR A 360 15.78 -19.07 -29.55
CA TYR A 360 15.08 -18.08 -30.34
C TYR A 360 13.89 -17.50 -29.58
N ALA A 361 13.01 -18.35 -29.08
CA ALA A 361 11.89 -17.95 -28.23
C ALA A 361 12.30 -17.70 -26.78
N ALA A 362 13.38 -18.34 -26.31
CA ALA A 362 14.12 -18.04 -25.11
C ALA A 362 15.35 -17.17 -25.45
N GLU A 363 16.05 -16.71 -24.44
CA GLU A 363 17.29 -15.95 -24.60
C GLU A 363 18.41 -16.86 -25.14
N SER A 364 19.19 -16.36 -26.10
CA SER A 364 20.49 -16.93 -26.44
C SER A 364 21.52 -16.41 -25.44
N ALA A 365 22.32 -17.29 -24.89
CA ALA A 365 23.40 -16.97 -23.98
C ALA A 365 24.77 -17.35 -24.56
N CYS A 366 25.76 -16.51 -24.35
CA CYS A 366 27.17 -16.86 -24.58
C CYS A 366 28.02 -16.30 -23.46
N VAL A 367 28.87 -17.14 -22.89
CA VAL A 367 29.83 -16.73 -21.88
C VAL A 367 31.26 -17.00 -22.38
N TRP A 368 32.16 -16.07 -22.12
CA TRP A 368 33.60 -16.22 -22.36
C TRP A 368 34.30 -16.36 -21.02
N ALA A 369 35.06 -17.41 -20.88
CA ALA A 369 35.76 -17.73 -19.64
C ALA A 369 37.22 -18.03 -19.88
N THR A 370 38.01 -17.95 -18.83
CA THR A 370 39.40 -18.43 -18.77
C THR A 370 39.61 -19.13 -17.43
N ILE A 371 40.65 -19.93 -17.35
CA ILE A 371 41.05 -20.60 -16.11
C ILE A 371 42.40 -20.02 -15.70
N ASP A 372 42.52 -19.57 -14.46
CA ASP A 372 43.76 -19.21 -13.85
C ASP A 372 44.59 -20.50 -13.65
N PRO A 373 45.76 -20.63 -14.27
CA PRO A 373 46.55 -21.85 -14.18
C PRO A 373 47.24 -22.04 -12.81
N ASP A 374 47.27 -21.03 -11.97
CA ASP A 374 47.94 -21.08 -10.66
C ASP A 374 47.05 -21.73 -9.59
N ASP A 375 45.72 -21.54 -9.67
CA ASP A 375 44.77 -21.98 -8.65
C ASP A 375 43.49 -22.67 -9.22
N ASP A 376 43.44 -22.90 -10.56
CA ASP A 376 42.31 -23.46 -11.28
C ASP A 376 41.00 -22.67 -11.17
N THR A 377 41.09 -21.35 -10.82
CA THR A 377 39.89 -20.51 -10.73
C THR A 377 39.31 -20.22 -12.10
N LEU A 378 38.02 -20.55 -12.29
CA LEU A 378 37.25 -20.21 -13.49
C LEU A 378 36.82 -18.75 -13.45
N ILE A 379 37.27 -17.95 -14.41
CA ILE A 379 36.97 -16.53 -14.50
C ILE A 379 36.12 -16.25 -15.73
N ILE A 380 34.88 -15.82 -15.53
CA ILE A 380 33.98 -15.35 -16.59
C ILE A 380 34.28 -13.88 -16.81
N TYR A 381 34.70 -13.48 -18.01
CA TYR A 381 35.13 -12.11 -18.30
C TYR A 381 34.26 -11.38 -19.31
N ARG A 382 33.30 -12.10 -19.96
CA ARG A 382 32.38 -11.49 -20.93
C ARG A 382 31.12 -12.35 -21.04
N GLU A 383 29.97 -11.68 -21.25
CA GLU A 383 28.67 -12.31 -21.42
C GLU A 383 27.93 -11.66 -22.58
N LEU A 384 27.17 -12.47 -23.34
CA LEU A 384 26.10 -12.07 -24.23
C LEU A 384 24.82 -12.80 -23.78
N TYR A 385 23.73 -12.03 -23.53
CA TYR A 385 22.45 -12.58 -23.15
C TYR A 385 21.36 -11.80 -23.88
N LYS A 386 20.70 -12.43 -24.87
CA LYS A 386 19.75 -11.72 -25.73
C LYS A 386 18.71 -12.66 -26.35
N LYS A 387 17.45 -12.21 -26.41
CA LYS A 387 16.30 -12.91 -26.98
C LYS A 387 16.06 -12.53 -28.44
N GLY A 388 15.47 -13.49 -29.20
CA GLY A 388 14.98 -13.24 -30.55
C GLY A 388 16.10 -13.15 -31.61
N LEU A 389 17.27 -13.68 -31.34
CA LEU A 389 18.36 -13.76 -32.30
C LEU A 389 18.17 -14.95 -33.23
N THR A 390 18.24 -14.72 -34.55
CA THR A 390 18.46 -15.81 -35.51
C THR A 390 19.88 -16.38 -35.33
N GLY A 391 20.13 -17.56 -35.87
CA GLY A 391 21.49 -18.15 -35.84
C GLY A 391 22.53 -17.23 -36.51
N GLU A 392 22.14 -16.52 -37.56
CA GLU A 392 22.99 -15.53 -38.28
C GLU A 392 23.25 -14.31 -37.43
N ASP A 393 22.19 -13.75 -36.78
CA ASP A 393 22.34 -12.59 -35.87
C ASP A 393 23.27 -12.92 -34.70
N LEU A 394 23.11 -14.13 -34.11
CA LEU A 394 23.98 -14.59 -33.03
C LEU A 394 25.43 -14.67 -33.49
N ALA A 395 25.68 -15.31 -34.65
CA ALA A 395 27.03 -15.45 -35.21
C ALA A 395 27.69 -14.09 -35.47
N ASN A 396 26.95 -13.13 -36.03
CA ASN A 396 27.41 -11.78 -36.29
C ASN A 396 27.77 -11.07 -34.97
N MET A 397 26.89 -11.15 -33.97
CA MET A 397 27.16 -10.56 -32.65
C MET A 397 28.38 -11.20 -31.96
N LEU A 398 28.52 -12.52 -31.99
CA LEU A 398 29.68 -13.20 -31.42
C LEU A 398 30.99 -12.74 -32.07
N THR A 399 30.98 -12.58 -33.40
CA THR A 399 32.13 -12.07 -34.16
C THR A 399 32.47 -10.63 -33.80
N GLU A 400 31.46 -9.80 -33.52
CA GLU A 400 31.66 -8.42 -33.10
C GLU A 400 32.22 -8.34 -31.67
N TYR A 401 31.75 -9.16 -30.75
CA TYR A 401 32.22 -9.24 -29.37
C TYR A 401 33.67 -9.78 -29.25
N GLU A 402 34.18 -10.46 -30.27
CA GLU A 402 35.53 -11.05 -30.29
C GLU A 402 36.62 -10.12 -30.93
N LYS A 403 36.20 -9.01 -31.53
CA LYS A 403 37.11 -7.95 -32.01
C LYS A 403 37.65 -7.13 -30.86
#